data_59b9a4117ed1f8769fb401701ddf2e1a
#
_entry.id   59b9a4117ed1f8769fb401701ddf2e1a
#
_cell.length_a   1.000
_cell.length_b   1.000
_cell.length_c   1.000
_cell.angle_alpha   90.00
_cell.angle_beta   90.00
_cell.angle_gamma   90.00
#
_symmetry.space_group_name_H-M   'P 1'
#
loop_
_entity.id
_entity.type
_entity.pdbx_description
1 polymer ?
#
loop_
_entity_poly.entity_id
_entity_poly.type
_entity_poly.pdbx_seq_one_letter_code
_entity_poly.pdbx_strand_id
1 'polypeptide(L)'
;MQIIAFISGKGGVGKTTLAVNVAVALAQRQKNVVLIDLDPQNAQRLHLGMDPDEIAGLSRESISLESMFDSPFDVKFIPFGRVNERELVNFESELRKNPHWVFDGIHSLGSAAFDFVLIDTPPGASVYLRQALLAAHRALVVVLADAASYASISKIESLVENYTKERTDFDGFNILINQMPTQGNLAHQVRTAIYADYGDQVVPVAVHKDTRVSQALAFERPVLQYEPGCKASLDIQYVADWLLQSTAP
;
A
#
# COMPACT_ATOMS: atom_id res chain seq x y z
N MET A 1 15.59 6.98 -2.67
CA MET A 1 14.36 6.21 -2.96
C MET A 1 13.91 5.49 -1.69
N GLN A 2 12.63 5.64 -1.31
CA GLN A 2 12.02 4.95 -0.17
C GLN A 2 10.99 3.93 -0.67
N ILE A 3 11.05 2.70 -0.19
CA ILE A 3 10.13 1.61 -0.59
C ILE A 3 9.22 1.30 0.59
N ILE A 4 7.91 1.49 0.40
CA ILE A 4 6.89 1.35 1.45
C ILE A 4 5.90 0.26 1.05
N ALA A 5 5.75 -0.79 1.86
CA ALA A 5 4.75 -1.84 1.62
C ALA A 5 3.47 -1.58 2.42
N PHE A 6 2.32 -1.53 1.74
CA PHE A 6 1.01 -1.53 2.37
C PHE A 6 0.57 -2.97 2.59
N ILE A 7 0.39 -3.35 3.84
CA ILE A 7 0.09 -4.73 4.24
C ILE A 7 -1.10 -4.79 5.21
N SER A 8 -1.77 -5.92 5.33
CA SER A 8 -2.82 -6.13 6.36
C SER A 8 -3.07 -7.60 6.63
N GLY A 9 -3.54 -7.91 7.82
CA GLY A 9 -4.00 -9.26 8.20
C GLY A 9 -5.40 -9.62 7.67
N LYS A 10 -6.18 -8.63 7.22
CA LYS A 10 -7.60 -8.77 6.87
C LYS A 10 -7.89 -8.06 5.54
N GLY A 11 -8.78 -8.64 4.74
CA GLY A 11 -9.29 -8.00 3.52
C GLY A 11 -10.28 -6.88 3.82
N GLY A 12 -10.45 -5.96 2.85
CA GLY A 12 -11.42 -4.87 2.93
C GLY A 12 -11.06 -3.71 3.87
N VAL A 13 -9.84 -3.66 4.38
CA VAL A 13 -9.37 -2.56 5.25
C VAL A 13 -9.01 -1.28 4.48
N GLY A 14 -9.00 -1.32 3.14
CA GLY A 14 -8.72 -0.17 2.29
C GLY A 14 -7.25 0.06 1.94
N LYS A 15 -6.42 -0.99 1.95
CA LYS A 15 -4.99 -0.89 1.57
C LYS A 15 -4.78 -0.23 0.22
N THR A 16 -5.34 -0.81 -0.84
CA THR A 16 -5.25 -0.30 -2.22
C THR A 16 -5.67 1.16 -2.32
N THR A 17 -6.80 1.49 -1.72
CA THR A 17 -7.30 2.87 -1.68
C THR A 17 -6.30 3.81 -1.02
N LEU A 18 -5.72 3.40 0.12
CA LEU A 18 -4.71 4.20 0.81
C LEU A 18 -3.41 4.30 0.01
N ALA A 19 -2.91 3.19 -0.55
CA ALA A 19 -1.70 3.19 -1.35
C ALA A 19 -1.80 4.17 -2.52
N VAL A 20 -2.89 4.11 -3.29
CA VAL A 20 -3.13 5.03 -4.41
C VAL A 20 -3.25 6.48 -3.94
N ASN A 21 -4.07 6.75 -2.93
CA ASN A 21 -4.29 8.14 -2.50
C ASN A 21 -3.06 8.74 -1.82
N VAL A 22 -2.28 7.96 -1.07
CA VAL A 22 -0.99 8.40 -0.51
C VAL A 22 0.01 8.69 -1.65
N ALA A 23 0.05 7.86 -2.70
CA ALA A 23 0.90 8.11 -3.87
C ALA A 23 0.55 9.45 -4.52
N VAL A 24 -0.74 9.72 -4.75
CA VAL A 24 -1.20 11.00 -5.30
C VAL A 24 -0.88 12.17 -4.36
N ALA A 25 -1.04 12.00 -3.04
CA ALA A 25 -0.68 13.03 -2.08
C ALA A 25 0.83 13.35 -2.07
N LEU A 26 1.69 12.34 -2.26
CA LEU A 26 3.14 12.52 -2.41
C LEU A 26 3.49 13.21 -3.75
N ALA A 27 2.83 12.82 -4.84
CA ALA A 27 3.02 13.46 -6.15
C ALA A 27 2.64 14.94 -6.12
N GLN A 28 1.52 15.32 -5.44
CA GLN A 28 1.15 16.71 -5.20
C GLN A 28 2.22 17.50 -4.42
N ARG A 29 3.12 16.82 -3.72
CA ARG A 29 4.30 17.39 -3.02
C ARG A 29 5.57 17.30 -3.86
N GLN A 30 5.42 17.17 -5.17
CA GLN A 30 6.52 17.11 -6.15
C GLN A 30 7.49 15.94 -5.92
N LYS A 31 6.96 14.80 -5.42
CA LYS A 31 7.72 13.56 -5.33
C LYS A 31 7.47 12.68 -6.55
N ASN A 32 8.51 12.08 -7.08
CA ASN A 32 8.42 11.06 -8.12
C ASN A 32 8.00 9.75 -7.46
N VAL A 33 6.79 9.29 -7.78
CA VAL A 33 6.18 8.12 -7.13
C VAL A 33 5.82 7.05 -8.16
N VAL A 34 6.15 5.80 -7.85
CA VAL A 34 5.63 4.64 -8.56
C VAL A 34 4.86 3.74 -7.61
N LEU A 35 3.70 3.29 -8.06
CA LEU A 35 2.88 2.27 -7.40
C LEU A 35 3.13 0.91 -8.04
N ILE A 36 3.22 -0.14 -7.23
CA ILE A 36 3.32 -1.54 -7.69
C ILE A 36 2.17 -2.33 -7.07
N ASP A 37 1.32 -2.91 -7.92
CA ASP A 37 0.20 -3.76 -7.48
C ASP A 37 0.64 -5.22 -7.43
N LEU A 38 0.81 -5.77 -6.23
CA LEU A 38 1.05 -7.20 -6.01
C LEU A 38 -0.24 -7.98 -5.67
N ASP A 39 -1.41 -7.31 -5.65
CA ASP A 39 -2.67 -8.01 -5.40
C ASP A 39 -3.26 -8.57 -6.72
N PRO A 40 -3.47 -9.89 -6.83
CA PRO A 40 -4.12 -10.48 -8.01
C PRO A 40 -5.51 -9.92 -8.34
N GLN A 41 -6.15 -9.20 -7.41
CA GLN A 41 -7.39 -8.47 -7.68
C GLN A 41 -7.19 -7.28 -8.61
N ASN A 42 -5.95 -6.80 -8.78
CA ASN A 42 -5.56 -5.74 -9.71
C ASN A 42 -6.42 -4.47 -9.56
N ALA A 43 -6.67 -4.06 -8.30
CA ALA A 43 -7.65 -3.02 -8.00
C ALA A 43 -7.10 -1.59 -8.12
N GLN A 44 -5.78 -1.39 -8.14
CA GLN A 44 -5.18 -0.06 -8.31
C GLN A 44 -5.63 0.61 -9.61
N ARG A 45 -5.74 -0.17 -10.69
CA ARG A 45 -6.16 0.30 -12.01
C ARG A 45 -7.52 1.03 -11.99
N LEU A 46 -8.44 0.59 -11.12
CA LEU A 46 -9.76 1.19 -10.98
C LEU A 46 -9.72 2.61 -10.38
N HIS A 47 -8.73 2.90 -9.54
CA HIS A 47 -8.53 4.23 -8.97
C HIS A 47 -7.78 5.18 -9.91
N LEU A 48 -7.05 4.62 -10.89
CA LEU A 48 -6.13 5.37 -11.73
C LEU A 48 -6.67 5.57 -13.16
N GLY A 49 -7.93 5.13 -13.43
CA GLY A 49 -8.59 5.31 -14.72
C GLY A 49 -7.93 4.51 -15.85
N MET A 50 -7.34 3.35 -15.55
CA MET A 50 -6.75 2.48 -16.56
C MET A 50 -7.86 1.76 -17.34
N ASP A 51 -7.63 1.58 -18.65
CA ASP A 51 -8.54 0.84 -19.52
C ASP A 51 -8.86 -0.55 -18.91
N PRO A 52 -10.14 -0.89 -18.70
CA PRO A 52 -10.55 -2.18 -18.17
C PRO A 52 -10.10 -3.37 -19.01
N ASP A 53 -9.88 -3.18 -20.31
CA ASP A 53 -9.48 -4.23 -21.25
C ASP A 53 -7.96 -4.45 -21.29
N GLU A 54 -7.16 -3.57 -20.68
CA GLU A 54 -5.72 -3.73 -20.60
C GLU A 54 -5.36 -4.99 -19.79
N ILE A 55 -4.47 -5.80 -20.39
CA ILE A 55 -4.04 -7.09 -19.82
C ILE A 55 -2.61 -7.05 -19.28
N ALA A 56 -1.83 -6.06 -19.70
CA ALA A 56 -0.43 -5.94 -19.32
C ALA A 56 -0.28 -5.70 -17.80
N GLY A 57 0.85 -6.07 -17.27
CA GLY A 57 1.21 -5.87 -15.88
C GLY A 57 2.23 -6.88 -15.36
N LEU A 58 2.54 -6.74 -14.11
CA LEU A 58 3.60 -7.42 -13.37
C LEU A 58 3.63 -8.94 -13.56
N SER A 59 2.46 -9.57 -13.64
CA SER A 59 2.32 -11.02 -13.79
C SER A 59 2.72 -11.57 -15.17
N ARG A 60 2.94 -10.68 -16.14
CA ARG A 60 3.33 -11.01 -17.52
C ARG A 60 4.68 -10.42 -17.90
N GLU A 61 5.10 -9.37 -17.20
CA GLU A 61 6.28 -8.58 -17.50
C GLU A 61 7.14 -8.41 -16.25
N SER A 62 8.42 -8.11 -16.44
CA SER A 62 9.27 -7.73 -15.29
C SER A 62 8.96 -6.30 -14.82
N ILE A 63 9.37 -5.97 -13.60
CA ILE A 63 9.39 -4.57 -13.14
C ILE A 63 10.44 -3.82 -13.96
N SER A 64 9.99 -2.91 -14.82
CA SER A 64 10.87 -2.11 -15.69
C SER A 64 10.20 -0.76 -15.99
N LEU A 65 10.94 0.17 -16.59
CA LEU A 65 10.36 1.45 -17.03
C LEU A 65 9.33 1.27 -18.14
N GLU A 66 9.50 0.25 -18.99
CA GLU A 66 8.59 -0.07 -20.10
C GLU A 66 7.26 -0.67 -19.61
N SER A 67 7.25 -1.34 -18.44
CA SER A 67 6.04 -1.92 -17.86
C SER A 67 5.21 -0.93 -17.04
N MET A 68 5.66 0.34 -16.96
CA MET A 68 4.95 1.39 -16.22
C MET A 68 3.89 2.06 -17.06
N PHE A 69 2.77 2.33 -16.44
CA PHE A 69 1.71 3.17 -16.96
C PHE A 69 1.73 4.55 -16.29
N ASP A 70 1.43 5.57 -17.08
CA ASP A 70 1.21 6.93 -16.56
C ASP A 70 -0.26 7.07 -16.14
N SER A 71 -0.49 7.62 -14.96
CA SER A 71 -1.84 8.01 -14.55
C SER A 71 -2.09 9.50 -14.79
N PRO A 72 -3.36 9.94 -14.89
CA PRO A 72 -3.70 11.37 -14.99
C PRO A 72 -3.38 12.17 -13.71
N PHE A 73 -2.80 11.54 -12.69
CA PHE A 73 -2.61 12.09 -11.35
C PHE A 73 -1.13 12.24 -10.97
N ASP A 74 -0.25 12.30 -11.96
CA ASP A 74 1.22 12.43 -11.80
C ASP A 74 1.86 11.26 -11.01
N VAL A 75 1.24 10.09 -11.05
CA VAL A 75 1.73 8.85 -10.45
C VAL A 75 1.96 7.83 -11.55
N LYS A 76 3.15 7.22 -11.59
CA LYS A 76 3.39 6.03 -12.41
C LYS A 76 2.96 4.79 -11.65
N PHE A 77 2.50 3.76 -12.37
CA PHE A 77 2.11 2.52 -11.72
C PHE A 77 2.37 1.30 -12.60
N ILE A 78 2.61 0.16 -11.94
CA ILE A 78 2.69 -1.14 -12.57
C ILE A 78 1.53 -1.97 -12.00
N PRO A 79 0.47 -2.22 -12.78
CA PRO A 79 -0.67 -3.03 -12.34
C PRO A 79 -0.25 -4.50 -12.20
N PHE A 80 -1.02 -5.29 -11.46
CA PHE A 80 -0.79 -6.75 -11.41
C PHE A 80 -0.93 -7.39 -12.80
N GLY A 81 -1.84 -6.88 -13.61
CA GLY A 81 -2.20 -7.44 -14.89
C GLY A 81 -3.36 -8.44 -14.78
N ARG A 82 -3.93 -8.82 -15.93
CA ARG A 82 -5.01 -9.83 -16.00
C ARG A 82 -4.42 -11.18 -16.30
N VAL A 83 -4.69 -12.14 -15.44
CA VAL A 83 -4.20 -13.53 -15.57
C VAL A 83 -5.33 -14.53 -15.40
N ASN A 84 -5.20 -15.67 -16.06
CA ASN A 84 -6.00 -16.84 -15.75
C ASN A 84 -5.35 -17.64 -14.60
N GLU A 85 -6.06 -18.65 -14.09
CA GLU A 85 -5.61 -19.46 -12.95
C GLU A 85 -4.23 -20.10 -13.18
N ARG A 86 -3.97 -20.63 -14.37
CA ARG A 86 -2.70 -21.27 -14.71
C ARG A 86 -1.54 -20.27 -14.72
N GLU A 87 -1.74 -19.09 -15.28
CA GLU A 87 -0.76 -18.01 -15.31
C GLU A 87 -0.46 -17.55 -13.88
N LEU A 88 -1.49 -17.41 -13.03
CA LEU A 88 -1.34 -17.04 -11.64
C LEU A 88 -0.49 -18.06 -10.87
N VAL A 89 -0.79 -19.36 -10.98
CA VAL A 89 -0.02 -20.44 -10.34
C VAL A 89 1.44 -20.44 -10.80
N ASN A 90 1.68 -20.22 -12.09
CA ASN A 90 3.03 -20.15 -12.64
C ASN A 90 3.81 -18.95 -12.07
N PHE A 91 3.19 -17.78 -12.05
CA PHE A 91 3.80 -16.57 -11.49
C PHE A 91 4.11 -16.72 -10.00
N GLU A 92 3.16 -17.23 -9.21
CA GLU A 92 3.43 -17.52 -7.80
C GLU A 92 4.57 -18.54 -7.60
N SER A 93 4.68 -19.54 -8.48
CA SER A 93 5.78 -20.51 -8.43
C SER A 93 7.13 -19.83 -8.71
N GLU A 94 7.17 -18.87 -9.63
CA GLU A 94 8.35 -18.07 -9.92
C GLU A 94 8.75 -17.21 -8.72
N LEU A 95 7.81 -16.50 -8.13
CA LEU A 95 8.04 -15.67 -6.93
C LEU A 95 8.54 -16.50 -5.73
N ARG A 96 8.11 -17.77 -5.60
CA ARG A 96 8.61 -18.68 -4.56
C ARG A 96 10.07 -19.09 -4.80
N LYS A 97 10.46 -19.29 -6.05
CA LYS A 97 11.84 -19.66 -6.46
C LYS A 97 12.79 -18.47 -6.36
N ASN A 98 12.28 -17.26 -6.63
CA ASN A 98 13.04 -16.02 -6.65
C ASN A 98 12.56 -15.07 -5.54
N PRO A 99 13.02 -15.23 -4.28
CA PRO A 99 12.55 -14.44 -3.14
C PRO A 99 12.79 -12.93 -3.28
N HIS A 100 13.77 -12.52 -4.06
CA HIS A 100 14.14 -11.13 -4.29
C HIS A 100 13.63 -10.57 -5.63
N TRP A 101 12.69 -11.23 -6.29
CA TRP A 101 12.20 -10.83 -7.61
C TRP A 101 11.70 -9.37 -7.63
N VAL A 102 10.90 -8.97 -6.63
CA VAL A 102 10.40 -7.58 -6.49
C VAL A 102 11.54 -6.62 -6.14
N PHE A 103 12.42 -7.03 -5.21
CA PHE A 103 13.58 -6.23 -4.81
C PHE A 103 14.49 -5.93 -6.02
N ASP A 104 14.89 -6.97 -6.77
CA ASP A 104 15.76 -6.85 -7.94
C ASP A 104 15.11 -5.98 -9.03
N GLY A 105 13.81 -6.19 -9.27
CA GLY A 105 13.04 -5.39 -10.21
C GLY A 105 13.01 -3.90 -9.85
N ILE A 106 12.71 -3.56 -8.60
CA ILE A 106 12.71 -2.17 -8.14
C ILE A 106 14.11 -1.54 -8.26
N HIS A 107 15.16 -2.28 -7.90
CA HIS A 107 16.52 -1.77 -7.98
C HIS A 107 16.98 -1.55 -9.43
N SER A 108 16.46 -2.33 -10.39
CA SER A 108 16.73 -2.14 -11.82
C SER A 108 16.17 -0.81 -12.38
N LEU A 109 15.16 -0.21 -11.72
CA LEU A 109 14.62 1.10 -12.12
C LEU A 109 15.60 2.25 -11.87
N GLY A 110 16.62 2.04 -11.04
CA GLY A 110 17.60 3.05 -10.65
C GLY A 110 17.11 3.91 -9.47
N SER A 111 17.96 4.04 -8.47
CA SER A 111 17.64 4.74 -7.21
C SER A 111 17.34 6.24 -7.36
N ALA A 112 17.75 6.86 -8.46
CA ALA A 112 17.54 8.29 -8.73
C ALA A 112 16.24 8.58 -9.49
N ALA A 113 15.55 7.55 -10.02
CA ALA A 113 14.36 7.75 -10.84
C ALA A 113 13.12 8.10 -10.01
N PHE A 114 13.02 7.57 -8.80
CA PHE A 114 11.86 7.74 -7.92
C PHE A 114 12.27 8.12 -6.51
N ASP A 115 11.47 9.00 -5.88
CA ASP A 115 11.59 9.30 -4.45
C ASP A 115 10.94 8.18 -3.63
N PHE A 116 9.77 7.69 -4.09
CA PHE A 116 8.98 6.67 -3.42
C PHE A 116 8.54 5.54 -4.37
N VAL A 117 8.62 4.31 -3.86
CA VAL A 117 7.98 3.12 -4.42
C VAL A 117 6.96 2.63 -3.39
N LEU A 118 5.68 2.62 -3.74
CA LEU A 118 4.62 2.13 -2.88
C LEU A 118 4.14 0.77 -3.40
N ILE A 119 4.15 -0.24 -2.54
CA ILE A 119 3.75 -1.61 -2.90
C ILE A 119 2.43 -1.95 -2.22
N ASP A 120 1.39 -2.23 -3.00
CA ASP A 120 0.13 -2.80 -2.49
C ASP A 120 0.18 -4.32 -2.53
N THR A 121 -0.37 -4.98 -1.50
CA THR A 121 -0.32 -6.44 -1.35
C THR A 121 -1.71 -7.03 -1.12
N PRO A 122 -1.95 -8.31 -1.43
CA PRO A 122 -3.16 -8.99 -0.96
C PRO A 122 -3.13 -9.13 0.58
N PRO A 123 -4.31 -9.36 1.20
CA PRO A 123 -4.38 -9.53 2.66
C PRO A 123 -3.77 -10.85 3.13
N GLY A 124 -3.19 -10.83 4.33
CA GLY A 124 -2.69 -12.01 5.03
C GLY A 124 -1.35 -12.54 4.50
N ALA A 125 -1.00 -13.75 4.96
CA ALA A 125 0.23 -14.42 4.58
C ALA A 125 0.16 -14.92 3.13
N SER A 126 1.10 -14.47 2.30
CA SER A 126 1.18 -14.84 0.89
C SER A 126 2.61 -14.72 0.37
N VAL A 127 2.88 -15.28 -0.80
CA VAL A 127 4.16 -15.07 -1.50
C VAL A 127 4.37 -13.58 -1.82
N TYR A 128 3.31 -12.84 -2.10
CA TYR A 128 3.32 -11.41 -2.39
C TYR A 128 3.72 -10.57 -1.18
N LEU A 129 3.16 -10.90 0.02
CA LEU A 129 3.57 -10.26 1.27
C LEU A 129 5.06 -10.48 1.52
N ARG A 130 5.57 -11.71 1.32
CA ARG A 130 6.99 -12.01 1.46
C ARG A 130 7.84 -11.17 0.50
N GLN A 131 7.48 -11.10 -0.77
CA GLN A 131 8.17 -10.30 -1.79
C GLN A 131 8.20 -8.82 -1.41
N ALA A 132 7.06 -8.27 -0.99
CA ALA A 132 6.96 -6.88 -0.58
C ALA A 132 7.85 -6.57 0.65
N LEU A 133 7.83 -7.42 1.67
CA LEU A 133 8.63 -7.24 2.89
C LEU A 133 10.13 -7.42 2.64
N LEU A 134 10.52 -8.28 1.68
CA LEU A 134 11.91 -8.42 1.28
C LEU A 134 12.42 -7.24 0.46
N ALA A 135 11.55 -6.43 -0.12
CA ALA A 135 11.90 -5.24 -0.90
C ALA A 135 11.75 -3.93 -0.11
N ALA A 136 10.78 -3.83 0.78
CA ALA A 136 10.43 -2.58 1.44
C ALA A 136 11.47 -2.13 2.49
N HIS A 137 11.67 -0.83 2.61
CA HIS A 137 12.37 -0.24 3.76
C HIS A 137 11.44 -0.10 4.97
N ARG A 138 10.13 0.05 4.74
CA ARG A 138 9.12 0.20 5.79
C ARG A 138 7.81 -0.46 5.40
N ALA A 139 7.08 -1.00 6.38
CA ALA A 139 5.74 -1.54 6.18
C ALA A 139 4.68 -0.67 6.85
N LEU A 140 3.59 -0.35 6.15
CA LEU A 140 2.38 0.24 6.72
C LEU A 140 1.32 -0.86 6.90
N VAL A 141 1.09 -1.23 8.14
CA VAL A 141 0.07 -2.21 8.54
C VAL A 141 -1.28 -1.49 8.63
N VAL A 142 -2.12 -1.68 7.61
CA VAL A 142 -3.44 -1.03 7.56
C VAL A 142 -4.45 -1.86 8.36
N VAL A 143 -5.12 -1.21 9.32
CA VAL A 143 -6.10 -1.82 10.22
C VAL A 143 -7.37 -0.99 10.32
N LEU A 144 -8.49 -1.63 10.65
CA LEU A 144 -9.70 -0.93 11.10
C LEU A 144 -9.68 -0.79 12.63
N ALA A 145 -10.43 0.16 13.15
CA ALA A 145 -10.66 0.29 14.58
C ALA A 145 -11.73 -0.72 15.04
N ASP A 146 -11.49 -2.02 14.79
CA ASP A 146 -12.33 -3.14 15.21
C ASP A 146 -11.51 -4.26 15.88
N ALA A 147 -12.18 -5.10 16.68
CA ALA A 147 -11.53 -6.17 17.44
C ALA A 147 -10.82 -7.22 16.56
N ALA A 148 -11.35 -7.51 15.38
CA ALA A 148 -10.75 -8.50 14.48
C ALA A 148 -9.45 -7.95 13.83
N SER A 149 -9.44 -6.68 13.47
CA SER A 149 -8.23 -6.02 12.98
C SER A 149 -7.16 -5.93 14.08
N TYR A 150 -7.55 -5.50 15.29
CA TYR A 150 -6.65 -5.46 16.45
C TYR A 150 -6.01 -6.83 16.71
N ALA A 151 -6.82 -7.90 16.81
CA ALA A 151 -6.31 -9.25 17.03
C ALA A 151 -5.39 -9.77 15.89
N SER A 152 -5.46 -9.20 14.71
CA SER A 152 -4.61 -9.59 13.57
C SER A 152 -3.22 -8.95 13.58
N ILE A 153 -2.99 -7.89 14.37
CA ILE A 153 -1.73 -7.12 14.36
C ILE A 153 -0.56 -8.00 14.77
N SER A 154 -0.66 -8.73 15.88
CA SER A 154 0.43 -9.59 16.37
C SER A 154 0.85 -10.68 15.38
N LYS A 155 -0.11 -11.21 14.59
CA LYS A 155 0.19 -12.17 13.53
C LYS A 155 0.96 -11.52 12.38
N ILE A 156 0.59 -10.30 11.99
CA ILE A 156 1.31 -9.54 10.95
C ILE A 156 2.70 -9.15 11.44
N GLU A 157 2.82 -8.68 12.68
CA GLU A 157 4.10 -8.39 13.32
C GLU A 157 5.06 -9.59 13.25
N SER A 158 4.61 -10.79 13.63
CA SER A 158 5.40 -12.02 13.53
C SER A 158 5.82 -12.34 12.09
N LEU A 159 4.98 -12.04 11.08
CA LEU A 159 5.34 -12.22 9.67
C LEU A 159 6.37 -11.18 9.23
N VAL A 160 6.23 -9.92 9.64
CA VAL A 160 7.20 -8.86 9.37
C VAL A 160 8.56 -9.26 9.95
N GLU A 161 8.62 -9.59 11.24
CA GLU A 161 9.85 -10.02 11.89
C GLU A 161 10.51 -11.20 11.18
N ASN A 162 9.74 -12.24 10.84
CA ASN A 162 10.27 -13.44 10.19
C ASN A 162 10.89 -13.16 8.81
N TYR A 163 10.35 -12.21 8.04
CA TYR A 163 10.86 -11.90 6.71
C TYR A 163 11.93 -10.80 6.69
N THR A 164 12.03 -9.99 7.75
CA THR A 164 12.92 -8.83 7.77
C THR A 164 14.06 -8.92 8.79
N LYS A 165 14.08 -9.93 9.67
CA LYS A 165 15.05 -10.06 10.77
C LYS A 165 16.54 -10.01 10.37
N GLU A 166 16.87 -10.38 9.13
CA GLU A 166 18.24 -10.36 8.61
C GLU A 166 18.57 -9.08 7.81
N ARG A 167 17.58 -8.19 7.68
CA ARG A 167 17.71 -6.94 6.90
C ARG A 167 18.13 -5.78 7.80
N THR A 168 19.22 -5.13 7.44
CA THR A 168 19.74 -3.93 8.14
C THR A 168 19.17 -2.62 7.61
N ASP A 169 18.52 -2.66 6.44
CA ASP A 169 17.91 -1.54 5.73
C ASP A 169 16.38 -1.47 5.91
N PHE A 170 15.82 -2.28 6.81
CA PHE A 170 14.40 -2.27 7.14
C PHE A 170 14.16 -1.44 8.41
N ASP A 171 13.46 -0.31 8.25
CA ASP A 171 13.18 0.66 9.33
C ASP A 171 12.04 0.23 10.28
N GLY A 172 11.44 -0.94 10.03
CA GLY A 172 10.33 -1.44 10.83
C GLY A 172 8.95 -1.25 10.17
N PHE A 173 7.90 -1.37 11.00
CA PHE A 173 6.53 -1.17 10.55
C PHE A 173 5.81 -0.11 11.36
N ASN A 174 4.79 0.49 10.75
CA ASN A 174 3.87 1.39 11.44
C ASN A 174 2.43 0.95 11.19
N ILE A 175 1.56 1.17 12.17
CA ILE A 175 0.15 0.84 12.11
C ILE A 175 -0.64 2.08 11.65
N LEU A 176 -1.35 1.95 10.52
CA LEU A 176 -2.22 2.99 10.00
C LEU A 176 -3.68 2.58 10.21
N ILE A 177 -4.37 3.30 11.10
CA ILE A 177 -5.79 3.09 11.36
C ILE A 177 -6.60 3.74 10.24
N ASN A 178 -7.40 2.94 9.55
CA ASN A 178 -8.25 3.40 8.44
C ASN A 178 -9.74 3.24 8.76
N GLN A 179 -10.58 3.95 8.03
CA GLN A 179 -12.04 3.96 8.17
C GLN A 179 -12.50 4.22 9.60
N MET A 180 -11.78 5.08 10.33
CA MET A 180 -12.16 5.46 11.68
C MET A 180 -13.54 6.14 11.67
N PRO A 181 -14.57 5.59 12.35
CA PRO A 181 -15.87 6.24 12.40
C PRO A 181 -15.80 7.51 13.24
N THR A 182 -16.59 8.51 12.86
CA THR A 182 -16.69 9.77 13.61
C THR A 182 -17.46 9.62 14.92
N GLN A 183 -18.26 8.55 15.02
CA GLN A 183 -19.05 8.21 16.20
C GLN A 183 -18.89 6.71 16.52
N GLY A 184 -18.99 6.35 17.79
CA GLY A 184 -18.94 4.95 18.21
C GLY A 184 -17.87 4.68 19.27
N ASN A 185 -18.31 4.33 20.46
CA ASN A 185 -17.44 4.14 21.64
C ASN A 185 -16.42 2.99 21.42
N LEU A 186 -16.86 1.88 20.77
CA LEU A 186 -16.00 0.71 20.57
C LEU A 186 -14.78 1.03 19.69
N ALA A 187 -14.96 1.77 18.60
CA ALA A 187 -13.86 2.12 17.73
C ALA A 187 -12.80 3.00 18.44
N HIS A 188 -13.27 3.93 19.29
CA HIS A 188 -12.37 4.74 20.09
C HIS A 188 -11.64 3.90 21.16
N GLN A 189 -12.31 2.93 21.79
CA GLN A 189 -11.66 2.00 22.73
C GLN A 189 -10.59 1.15 22.05
N VAL A 190 -10.89 0.58 20.85
CA VAL A 190 -9.92 -0.20 20.08
C VAL A 190 -8.74 0.67 19.65
N ARG A 191 -8.99 1.88 19.16
CA ARG A 191 -7.91 2.83 18.85
C ARG A 191 -7.02 3.08 20.08
N THR A 192 -7.61 3.33 21.23
CA THR A 192 -6.86 3.55 22.50
C THR A 192 -6.00 2.33 22.84
N ALA A 193 -6.53 1.12 22.70
CA ALA A 193 -5.79 -0.12 22.93
C ALA A 193 -4.60 -0.26 21.97
N ILE A 194 -4.80 0.02 20.67
CA ILE A 194 -3.71 0.00 19.67
C ILE A 194 -2.61 0.99 20.07
N TYR A 195 -2.96 2.23 20.46
CA TYR A 195 -1.96 3.19 20.93
C TYR A 195 -1.26 2.78 22.23
N ALA A 196 -1.98 2.13 23.15
CA ALA A 196 -1.40 1.65 24.39
C ALA A 196 -0.36 0.54 24.18
N ASP A 197 -0.60 -0.36 23.23
CA ASP A 197 0.27 -1.50 22.96
C ASP A 197 1.44 -1.17 22.00
N TYR A 198 1.21 -0.28 21.02
CA TYR A 198 2.16 -0.03 19.93
C TYR A 198 2.75 1.39 19.93
N GLY A 199 2.25 2.30 20.75
CA GLY A 199 2.85 3.62 20.98
C GLY A 199 3.25 4.37 19.71
N ASP A 200 4.53 4.67 19.58
CA ASP A 200 5.11 5.42 18.47
C ASP A 200 5.10 4.65 17.12
N GLN A 201 4.81 3.37 17.13
CA GLN A 201 4.59 2.60 15.90
C GLN A 201 3.24 2.93 15.25
N VAL A 202 2.32 3.59 15.95
CA VAL A 202 1.04 4.01 15.36
C VAL A 202 1.22 5.34 14.64
N VAL A 203 0.82 5.38 13.35
CA VAL A 203 0.79 6.64 12.60
C VAL A 203 -0.09 7.65 13.35
N PRO A 204 0.37 8.89 13.58
CA PRO A 204 -0.30 9.84 14.48
C PRO A 204 -1.68 10.31 13.99
N VAL A 205 -2.03 9.99 12.75
CA VAL A 205 -3.34 10.29 12.15
C VAL A 205 -4.08 9.00 11.81
N ALA A 206 -5.36 8.93 12.12
CA ALA A 206 -6.27 7.90 11.62
C ALA A 206 -7.07 8.47 10.44
N VAL A 207 -7.20 7.69 9.37
CA VAL A 207 -8.03 8.08 8.22
C VAL A 207 -9.49 7.79 8.53
N HIS A 208 -10.33 8.82 8.53
CA HIS A 208 -11.75 8.69 8.84
C HIS A 208 -12.53 8.01 7.71
N LYS A 209 -13.58 7.30 8.11
CA LYS A 209 -14.56 6.76 7.17
C LYS A 209 -15.31 7.92 6.50
N ASP A 210 -15.26 7.96 5.17
CA ASP A 210 -15.92 8.98 4.35
C ASP A 210 -16.53 8.33 3.11
N THR A 211 -17.78 8.64 2.85
CA THR A 211 -18.52 8.11 1.69
C THR A 211 -17.96 8.60 0.36
N ARG A 212 -17.28 9.76 0.34
CA ARG A 212 -16.62 10.31 -0.86
C ARG A 212 -15.53 9.37 -1.40
N VAL A 213 -14.92 8.54 -0.53
CA VAL A 213 -13.92 7.54 -0.96
C VAL A 213 -14.55 6.52 -1.92
N SER A 214 -15.73 5.99 -1.58
CA SER A 214 -16.44 5.05 -2.46
C SER A 214 -17.03 5.74 -3.70
N GLN A 215 -17.48 6.99 -3.56
CA GLN A 215 -17.92 7.78 -4.69
C GLN A 215 -16.77 8.05 -5.67
N ALA A 216 -15.60 8.45 -5.17
CA ALA A 216 -14.42 8.68 -5.98
C ALA A 216 -14.03 7.44 -6.82
N LEU A 217 -14.05 6.25 -6.19
CA LEU A 217 -13.79 4.99 -6.89
C LEU A 217 -14.82 4.73 -8.02
N ALA A 218 -16.11 5.03 -7.80
CA ALA A 218 -17.14 4.90 -8.84
C ALA A 218 -16.91 5.84 -10.04
N PHE A 219 -16.13 6.90 -9.85
CA PHE A 219 -15.69 7.82 -10.90
C PHE A 219 -14.24 7.56 -11.35
N GLU A 220 -13.65 6.41 -10.96
CA GLU A 220 -12.29 5.99 -11.33
C GLU A 220 -11.22 7.04 -10.98
N ARG A 221 -11.37 7.66 -9.80
CA ARG A 221 -10.48 8.74 -9.33
C ARG A 221 -10.06 8.54 -7.89
N PRO A 222 -8.84 8.98 -7.52
CA PRO A 222 -8.45 9.13 -6.13
C PRO A 222 -9.35 10.15 -5.42
N VAL A 223 -9.65 9.94 -4.13
CA VAL A 223 -10.51 10.86 -3.38
C VAL A 223 -9.90 12.24 -3.24
N LEU A 224 -8.57 12.35 -3.27
CA LEU A 224 -7.87 13.64 -3.27
C LEU A 224 -8.16 14.49 -4.52
N GLN A 225 -8.53 13.86 -5.62
CA GLN A 225 -8.92 14.55 -6.87
C GLN A 225 -10.42 14.73 -6.98
N TYR A 226 -11.20 13.81 -6.40
CA TYR A 226 -12.65 13.86 -6.42
C TYR A 226 -13.22 14.91 -5.46
N GLU A 227 -12.75 14.91 -4.20
CA GLU A 227 -13.18 15.85 -3.16
C GLU A 227 -12.01 16.17 -2.21
N PRO A 228 -11.12 17.10 -2.60
CA PRO A 228 -9.89 17.42 -1.85
C PRO A 228 -10.13 17.90 -0.41
N GLY A 229 -11.29 18.52 -0.15
CA GLY A 229 -11.65 19.07 1.16
C GLY A 229 -12.37 18.09 2.09
N CYS A 230 -12.65 16.86 1.67
CA CYS A 230 -13.32 15.92 2.53
C CYS A 230 -12.39 15.39 3.63
N LYS A 231 -12.99 14.83 4.69
CA LYS A 231 -12.23 14.42 5.87
C LYS A 231 -11.17 13.36 5.55
N ALA A 232 -11.51 12.35 4.75
CA ALA A 232 -10.57 11.33 4.33
C ALA A 232 -9.41 11.90 3.50
N SER A 233 -9.68 12.85 2.58
CA SER A 233 -8.63 13.50 1.79
C SER A 233 -7.63 14.25 2.68
N LEU A 234 -8.10 15.01 3.64
CA LEU A 234 -7.25 15.74 4.58
C LEU A 234 -6.41 14.78 5.43
N ASP A 235 -7.03 13.73 5.97
CA ASP A 235 -6.31 12.73 6.77
C ASP A 235 -5.21 12.03 5.95
N ILE A 236 -5.49 11.67 4.69
CA ILE A 236 -4.49 11.04 3.79
C ILE A 236 -3.35 12.01 3.46
N GLN A 237 -3.63 13.29 3.30
CA GLN A 237 -2.58 14.30 3.15
C GLN A 237 -1.66 14.35 4.38
N TYR A 238 -2.21 14.26 5.58
CA TYR A 238 -1.39 14.14 6.81
C TYR A 238 -0.56 12.85 6.86
N VAL A 239 -1.09 11.72 6.36
CA VAL A 239 -0.29 10.47 6.23
C VAL A 239 0.90 10.69 5.31
N ALA A 240 0.71 11.36 4.18
CA ALA A 240 1.81 11.67 3.25
C ALA A 240 2.84 12.63 3.88
N ASP A 241 2.40 13.65 4.62
CA ASP A 241 3.30 14.56 5.34
C ASP A 241 4.11 13.83 6.42
N TRP A 242 3.47 12.92 7.15
CA TRP A 242 4.14 12.08 8.14
C TRP A 242 5.18 11.16 7.48
N LEU A 243 4.87 10.53 6.34
CA LEU A 243 5.83 9.71 5.59
C LEU A 243 7.06 10.54 5.17
N LEU A 244 6.87 11.75 4.65
CA LEU A 244 7.97 12.63 4.27
C LEU A 244 8.88 12.98 5.44
N GLN A 245 8.31 13.21 6.63
CA GLN A 245 9.07 13.53 7.83
C GLN A 245 9.79 12.31 8.41
N SER A 246 9.14 11.14 8.39
CA SER A 246 9.67 9.91 8.98
C SER A 246 10.68 9.18 8.11
N THR A 247 10.80 9.56 6.82
CA THR A 247 11.75 9.00 5.86
C THR A 247 12.83 10.00 5.42
N ALA A 248 12.85 11.18 6.03
CA ALA A 248 13.94 12.14 5.84
C ALA A 248 15.26 11.55 6.36
N PRO A 249 16.39 11.76 5.65
CA PRO A 249 17.71 11.25 6.05
C PRO A 249 18.19 11.87 7.36
#